data_588988088cd52f1c80fa4e756ad514bb
#
_entry.id   588988088cd52f1c80fa4e756ad514bb
#
_cell.length_a   1.000
_cell.length_b   1.000
_cell.length_c   1.000
_cell.angle_alpha   90.00
_cell.angle_beta   90.00
_cell.angle_gamma   90.00
#
_symmetry.space_group_name_H-M   'P 1'
#
loop_
_entity.id
_entity.type
_entity.pdbx_description
1 polymer ?
#
loop_
_entity_poly.entity_id
_entity_poly.type
_entity_poly.pdbx_seq_one_letter_code
_entity_poly.pdbx_strand_id
1 'polypeptide(L)'
;MATKEQNLEFLNNALSTMNQLATNPSTPKNIRKNIGDLIEGLKAGEYSVSVRALNTISSLDDMTQDPNLPSYVRTSLWQAVSTLENIRE
;
A
#
# COMPACT_ATOMS: atom_id res chain seq x y z
N MET A 1 6.81 -19.68 -4.61
CA MET A 1 6.80 -19.01 -3.31
C MET A 1 7.98 -18.05 -3.21
N ALA A 2 7.75 -16.84 -2.76
CA ALA A 2 8.81 -15.85 -2.62
C ALA A 2 9.65 -16.14 -1.38
N THR A 3 10.96 -15.81 -1.45
CA THR A 3 11.83 -15.90 -0.28
C THR A 3 11.50 -14.77 0.71
N LYS A 4 12.00 -14.92 1.94
CA LYS A 4 11.85 -13.86 2.95
C LYS A 4 12.45 -12.54 2.46
N GLU A 5 13.61 -12.61 1.82
CA GLU A 5 14.27 -11.41 1.28
C GLU A 5 13.47 -10.76 0.16
N GLN A 6 12.89 -11.57 -0.74
CA GLN A 6 12.02 -11.06 -1.80
C GLN A 6 10.77 -10.41 -1.22
N ASN A 7 10.18 -11.01 -0.18
CA ASN A 7 9.00 -10.44 0.46
C ASN A 7 9.31 -9.08 1.10
N LEU A 8 10.47 -8.94 1.72
CA LEU A 8 10.89 -7.64 2.27
C LEU A 8 11.11 -6.61 1.18
N GLU A 9 11.66 -7.01 0.04
CA GLU A 9 11.85 -6.12 -1.10
C GLU A 9 10.51 -5.62 -1.64
N PHE A 10 9.53 -6.53 -1.82
CA PHE A 10 8.20 -6.15 -2.25
C PHE A 10 7.54 -5.20 -1.24
N LEU A 11 7.67 -5.51 0.05
CA LEU A 11 7.13 -4.66 1.10
C LEU A 11 7.73 -3.26 1.04
N ASN A 12 9.04 -3.15 0.92
CA ASN A 12 9.72 -1.85 0.85
C ASN A 12 9.33 -1.07 -0.39
N ASN A 13 9.19 -1.75 -1.54
CA ASN A 13 8.76 -1.09 -2.77
C ASN A 13 7.34 -0.54 -2.64
N ALA A 14 6.42 -1.31 -2.05
CA ALA A 14 5.05 -0.85 -1.82
C ALA A 14 5.03 0.33 -0.84
N LEU A 15 5.81 0.26 0.23
CA LEU A 15 5.91 1.36 1.19
C LEU A 15 6.43 2.63 0.53
N SER A 16 7.42 2.51 -0.36
CA SER A 16 7.95 3.66 -1.10
C SER A 16 6.86 4.32 -1.95
N THR A 17 6.10 3.54 -2.70
CA THR A 17 5.00 4.05 -3.51
C THR A 17 3.95 4.74 -2.65
N MET A 18 3.56 4.09 -1.56
CA MET A 18 2.56 4.65 -0.64
C MET A 18 3.07 5.93 0.03
N ASN A 19 4.34 5.96 0.41
CA ASN A 19 4.93 7.13 1.04
C ASN A 19 4.97 8.32 0.08
N GLN A 20 5.25 8.10 -1.19
CA GLN A 20 5.20 9.15 -2.20
C GLN A 20 3.82 9.78 -2.28
N LEU A 21 2.77 8.95 -2.24
CA LEU A 21 1.40 9.46 -2.23
C LEU A 21 1.07 10.22 -0.95
N ALA A 22 1.50 9.68 0.20
CA ALA A 22 1.19 10.28 1.50
C ALA A 22 1.88 11.62 1.72
N THR A 23 2.98 11.88 1.01
CA THR A 23 3.74 13.12 1.14
C THR A 23 3.52 14.10 -0.01
N ASN A 24 2.79 13.69 -1.04
CA ASN A 24 2.52 14.55 -2.20
C ASN A 24 1.41 15.55 -1.87
N PRO A 25 1.68 16.86 -1.91
CA PRO A 25 0.66 17.87 -1.58
C PRO A 25 -0.53 17.87 -2.55
N SER A 26 -0.36 17.29 -3.75
CA SER A 26 -1.46 17.18 -4.72
C SER A 26 -2.41 16.02 -4.40
N THR A 27 -2.04 15.12 -3.52
CA THR A 27 -2.93 14.04 -3.07
C THR A 27 -3.96 14.62 -2.10
N PRO A 28 -5.26 14.31 -2.25
CA PRO A 28 -6.27 14.80 -1.33
C PRO A 28 -5.93 14.48 0.12
N LYS A 29 -6.21 15.41 1.03
CA LYS A 29 -5.80 15.33 2.42
C LYS A 29 -6.31 14.06 3.12
N ASN A 30 -7.57 13.69 2.89
CA ASN A 30 -8.15 12.49 3.49
C ASN A 30 -7.46 11.22 2.98
N ILE A 31 -7.06 11.20 1.71
CA ILE A 31 -6.34 10.08 1.12
C ILE A 31 -4.94 9.98 1.72
N ARG A 32 -4.24 11.12 1.87
CA ARG A 32 -2.90 11.13 2.49
C ARG A 32 -2.94 10.56 3.90
N LYS A 33 -3.95 10.93 4.67
CA LYS A 33 -4.12 10.43 6.03
C LYS A 33 -4.36 8.92 6.04
N ASN A 34 -5.27 8.45 5.18
CA ASN A 34 -5.60 7.03 5.12
C ASN A 34 -4.39 6.19 4.70
N ILE A 35 -3.62 6.67 3.72
CA ILE A 35 -2.41 5.97 3.29
C ILE A 35 -1.37 5.96 4.41
N GLY A 36 -1.22 7.06 5.13
CA GLY A 36 -0.32 7.12 6.28
C GLY A 36 -0.65 6.08 7.34
N ASP A 37 -1.93 5.90 7.64
CA ASP A 37 -2.40 4.89 8.59
C ASP A 37 -2.08 3.48 8.08
N LEU A 38 -2.24 3.23 6.79
CA LEU A 38 -1.93 1.93 6.19
C LEU A 38 -0.42 1.64 6.20
N ILE A 39 0.40 2.66 5.98
CA ILE A 39 1.86 2.53 6.08
C ILE A 39 2.25 2.05 7.48
N GLU A 40 1.69 2.66 8.50
CA GLU A 40 1.96 2.25 9.88
C GLU A 40 1.53 0.80 10.14
N GLY A 41 0.36 0.42 9.61
CA GLY A 41 -0.11 -0.96 9.72
C GLY A 41 0.82 -1.96 9.06
N LEU A 42 1.39 -1.61 7.90
CA LEU A 42 2.35 -2.48 7.21
C LEU A 42 3.66 -2.63 7.99
N LYS A 43 4.06 -1.63 8.74
CA LYS A 43 5.29 -1.66 9.54
C LYS A 43 5.10 -2.33 10.88
N ALA A 44 3.87 -2.47 11.36
CA ALA A 44 3.57 -3.07 12.65
C ALA A 44 3.97 -4.55 12.66
N GLY A 45 4.50 -5.02 13.77
CA GLY A 45 5.02 -6.38 13.89
C GLY A 45 4.04 -7.40 14.45
N GLU A 46 2.76 -7.07 14.60
CA GLU A 46 1.77 -7.93 15.25
C GLU A 46 1.38 -9.15 14.42
N TYR A 47 1.37 -9.02 13.10
CA TYR A 47 0.96 -10.08 12.19
C TYR A 47 2.07 -10.41 11.23
N SER A 48 1.98 -11.57 10.57
CA SER A 48 2.93 -11.94 9.53
C SER A 48 2.87 -10.93 8.37
N VAL A 49 3.93 -10.87 7.59
CA VAL A 49 4.01 -9.95 6.44
C VAL A 49 2.88 -10.21 5.45
N SER A 50 2.55 -11.48 5.17
CA SER A 50 1.48 -11.78 4.23
C SER A 50 0.11 -11.34 4.74
N VAL A 51 -0.16 -11.47 6.03
CA VAL A 51 -1.43 -11.00 6.62
C VAL A 51 -1.51 -9.48 6.54
N ARG A 52 -0.42 -8.80 6.88
CA ARG A 52 -0.37 -7.33 6.79
C ARG A 52 -0.58 -6.86 5.34
N ALA A 53 0.04 -7.56 4.39
CA ALA A 53 -0.12 -7.24 2.97
C ALA A 53 -1.57 -7.42 2.51
N LEU A 54 -2.21 -8.52 2.90
CA LEU A 54 -3.61 -8.77 2.54
C LEU A 54 -4.55 -7.70 3.09
N ASN A 55 -4.36 -7.31 4.35
CA ASN A 55 -5.17 -6.27 4.97
C ASN A 55 -5.00 -4.94 4.25
N THR A 56 -3.77 -4.61 3.88
CA THR A 56 -3.48 -3.37 3.17
C THR A 56 -4.06 -3.39 1.75
N ILE A 57 -3.93 -4.50 1.04
CA ILE A 57 -4.52 -4.68 -0.30
C ILE A 57 -6.02 -4.40 -0.25
N SER A 58 -6.71 -4.99 0.71
CA SER A 58 -8.16 -4.80 0.85
C SER A 58 -8.52 -3.32 1.02
N SER A 59 -7.79 -2.62 1.87
CA SER A 59 -8.03 -1.20 2.13
C SER A 59 -7.71 -0.34 0.90
N LEU A 60 -6.61 -0.64 0.20
CA LEU A 60 -6.24 0.09 -1.01
C LEU A 60 -7.26 -0.13 -2.13
N ASP A 61 -7.76 -1.36 -2.28
CA ASP A 61 -8.79 -1.67 -3.27
C ASP A 61 -10.06 -0.86 -2.99
N ASP A 62 -10.48 -0.76 -1.73
CA ASP A 62 -11.63 0.05 -1.36
C ASP A 62 -11.42 1.52 -1.74
N MET A 63 -10.21 2.03 -1.54
CA MET A 63 -9.89 3.41 -1.89
C MET A 63 -9.98 3.66 -3.39
N THR A 64 -9.60 2.69 -4.22
CA THR A 64 -9.65 2.84 -5.68
C THR A 64 -11.07 2.91 -6.23
N GLN A 65 -12.08 2.56 -5.42
CA GLN A 65 -13.48 2.62 -5.81
C GLN A 65 -14.07 4.02 -5.74
N ASP A 66 -13.37 4.96 -5.12
CA ASP A 66 -13.85 6.34 -4.98
C ASP A 66 -13.86 7.03 -6.35
N PRO A 67 -15.04 7.46 -6.86
CA PRO A 67 -15.11 8.12 -8.16
C PRO A 67 -14.44 9.48 -8.20
N ASN A 68 -14.19 10.09 -7.05
CA ASN A 68 -13.54 11.39 -6.96
C ASN A 68 -12.03 11.32 -6.88
N LEU A 69 -11.48 10.10 -6.89
CA LEU A 69 -10.04 9.90 -6.78
C LEU A 69 -9.32 10.38 -8.05
N PRO A 70 -8.29 11.24 -7.95
CA PRO A 70 -7.50 11.62 -9.12
C PRO A 70 -6.89 10.39 -9.79
N SER A 71 -6.78 10.43 -11.12
CA SER A 71 -6.29 9.29 -11.90
C SER A 71 -4.90 8.84 -11.48
N TYR A 72 -3.99 9.78 -11.22
CA TYR A 72 -2.63 9.44 -10.85
C TYR A 72 -2.58 8.74 -9.48
N VAL A 73 -3.47 9.10 -8.57
CA VAL A 73 -3.56 8.43 -7.27
C VAL A 73 -4.04 7.01 -7.46
N ARG A 74 -5.08 6.81 -8.26
CA ARG A 74 -5.61 5.48 -8.54
C ARG A 74 -4.54 4.57 -9.16
N THR A 75 -3.79 5.08 -10.13
CA THR A 75 -2.71 4.33 -10.77
C THR A 75 -1.65 3.92 -9.75
N SER A 76 -1.25 4.84 -8.88
CA SER A 76 -0.24 4.56 -7.86
C SER A 76 -0.74 3.54 -6.83
N LEU A 77 -2.01 3.62 -6.45
CA LEU A 77 -2.61 2.63 -5.53
C LEU A 77 -2.60 1.24 -6.17
N TRP A 78 -2.93 1.13 -7.46
CA TRP A 78 -2.89 -0.15 -8.17
C TRP A 78 -1.46 -0.70 -8.24
N GLN A 79 -0.45 0.16 -8.41
CA GLN A 79 0.96 -0.26 -8.38
C GLN A 79 1.32 -0.85 -7.02
N ALA A 80 0.90 -0.20 -5.94
CA ALA A 80 1.16 -0.69 -4.59
C ALA A 80 0.46 -2.04 -4.37
N VAL A 81 -0.79 -2.18 -4.80
CA VAL A 81 -1.54 -3.44 -4.70
C VAL A 81 -0.82 -4.55 -5.45
N SER A 82 -0.41 -4.29 -6.69
CA SER A 82 0.31 -5.29 -7.51
C SER A 82 1.59 -5.74 -6.83
N THR A 83 2.33 -4.82 -6.24
CA THR A 83 3.57 -5.13 -5.54
C THR A 83 3.30 -6.00 -4.31
N LEU A 84 2.29 -5.62 -3.51
CA LEU A 84 1.93 -6.37 -2.31
C LEU A 84 1.41 -7.78 -2.62
N GLU A 85 0.75 -7.96 -3.77
CA GLU A 85 0.24 -9.26 -4.18
C GLU A 85 1.36 -10.27 -4.45
N ASN A 86 2.59 -9.82 -4.65
CA ASN A 86 3.75 -10.70 -4.85
C ASN A 86 4.26 -11.30 -3.53
N ILE A 87 3.85 -10.77 -2.39
CA ILE A 87 4.28 -11.28 -1.10
C ILE A 87 3.62 -12.62 -0.84
N ARG A 88 4.43 -13.65 -0.63
CA ARG A 88 4.00 -15.04 -0.41
C ARG A 88 4.82 -15.65 0.72
N GLU A 89 4.13 -16.20 1.69
CA GLU A 89 4.78 -16.92 2.81
C GLU A 89 4.35 -18.37 2.87
#